data_6343203abee8300dcee6e19a2abe9254
#
_entry.id   6343203abee8300dcee6e19a2abe9254
#
_cell.length_a   1.000
_cell.length_b   1.000
_cell.length_c   1.000
_cell.angle_alpha   90.00
_cell.angle_beta   90.00
_cell.angle_gamma   90.00
#
_symmetry.space_group_name_H-M   'P 1'
#
loop_
_entity.id
_entity.type
_entity.pdbx_description
1 polymer ?
#
loop_
_entity_poly.entity_id
_entity_poly.type
_entity_poly.pdbx_seq_one_letter_code
_entity_poly.pdbx_strand_id
1 'polypeptide(L)'
;MDYGTFFFTNIASVTVFTVCIGVLAWYDRRATGMLWFAGAQIVGLIKLVLQGLEGKDPAILTGMTANELYLVSIAMQWMGLYWFVVRKPFRYRRLWIPIGLVLAAYTFTFLAKIPYTGNVINLPYLALCGFSAWTVWRYRKGPFIEVSRVTAAILCGQTGVAAYRAILTNVRYAQPWKTVIAHSDPRWLYSLAGAAFLAACMAMCEMWFLVTELQGELDRRARTDSLTGALNRRSMEEIAVRETARSLRYGNALSMIMVDIDNFKHLNDTRGHAAGDCALQALVRRLNCVLRQQDSLARMGGEEFAILLPDTSGEAALTIAERVRQTVAELEVPFENVPVGMTVCAGVAQLDPAFGWEEMMRRADAAMYAAKRRGRNCVSARPDSEESPDKDRVTAELKNLGFVHSA
;
A
#
# COMPACT_ATOMS: atom_id res chain seq x y z
N MET A 1 19.36 -9.76 34.46
CA MET A 1 18.69 -8.48 34.30
C MET A 1 17.62 -8.43 35.38
N ASP A 2 17.65 -7.43 36.25
CA ASP A 2 16.64 -7.30 37.28
C ASP A 2 15.31 -6.78 36.70
N TYR A 3 14.24 -6.97 37.47
CA TYR A 3 12.89 -6.58 37.02
C TYR A 3 12.78 -5.06 36.77
N GLY A 4 13.45 -4.23 37.58
CA GLY A 4 13.43 -2.78 37.43
C GLY A 4 14.11 -2.31 36.15
N THR A 5 15.30 -2.83 35.83
CA THR A 5 16.04 -2.53 34.61
C THR A 5 15.24 -2.97 33.37
N PHE A 6 14.58 -4.15 33.40
CA PHE A 6 13.71 -4.62 32.32
C PHE A 6 12.54 -3.68 32.08
N PHE A 7 11.85 -3.24 33.12
CA PHE A 7 10.73 -2.31 32.99
C PHE A 7 11.16 -0.94 32.48
N PHE A 8 12.26 -0.40 33.00
CA PHE A 8 12.77 0.89 32.54
C PHE A 8 13.13 0.88 31.05
N THR A 9 13.83 -0.15 30.58
CA THR A 9 14.20 -0.28 29.16
C THR A 9 12.97 -0.44 28.27
N ASN A 10 11.95 -1.17 28.73
CA ASN A 10 10.68 -1.32 28.01
C ASN A 10 9.90 -0.01 27.91
N ILE A 11 9.77 0.73 29.00
CA ILE A 11 9.10 2.04 29.02
C ILE A 11 9.83 2.99 28.06
N ALA A 12 11.15 3.06 28.09
CA ALA A 12 11.94 3.91 27.20
C ALA A 12 11.69 3.54 25.72
N SER A 13 11.74 2.24 25.39
CA SER A 13 11.50 1.76 24.03
C SER A 13 10.08 2.10 23.53
N VAL A 14 9.06 1.79 24.32
CA VAL A 14 7.65 2.08 23.95
C VAL A 14 7.41 3.59 23.84
N THR A 15 8.04 4.41 24.69
CA THR A 15 7.95 5.88 24.61
C THR A 15 8.48 6.39 23.28
N VAL A 16 9.64 5.91 22.82
CA VAL A 16 10.19 6.30 21.52
C VAL A 16 9.21 5.98 20.38
N PHE A 17 8.69 4.76 20.33
CA PHE A 17 7.71 4.39 19.30
C PHE A 17 6.41 5.20 19.39
N THR A 18 5.92 5.47 20.61
CA THR A 18 4.72 6.29 20.82
C THR A 18 4.91 7.70 20.28
N VAL A 19 6.06 8.31 20.54
CA VAL A 19 6.40 9.64 20.03
C VAL A 19 6.50 9.63 18.51
N CYS A 20 7.23 8.67 17.92
CA CYS A 20 7.38 8.55 16.47
C CYS A 20 6.03 8.39 15.76
N ILE A 21 5.20 7.46 16.22
CA ILE A 21 3.87 7.23 15.62
C ILE A 21 2.96 8.42 15.87
N GLY A 22 3.02 9.05 17.04
CA GLY A 22 2.26 10.25 17.38
C GLY A 22 2.59 11.44 16.48
N VAL A 23 3.88 11.69 16.21
CA VAL A 23 4.33 12.75 15.29
C VAL A 23 3.83 12.50 13.88
N LEU A 24 3.93 11.26 13.39
CA LEU A 24 3.43 10.89 12.06
C LEU A 24 1.91 11.03 11.96
N ALA A 25 1.17 10.60 12.96
CA ALA A 25 -0.29 10.76 13.03
C ALA A 25 -0.71 12.23 13.12
N TRP A 26 0.08 13.10 13.73
CA TRP A 26 -0.13 14.55 13.75
C TRP A 26 0.08 15.16 12.35
N TYR A 27 1.12 14.71 11.64
CA TYR A 27 1.45 15.23 10.30
C TYR A 27 0.39 14.87 9.27
N ASP A 28 -0.13 13.63 9.29
CA ASP A 28 -1.21 13.20 8.39
C ASP A 28 -2.48 12.77 9.15
N ARG A 29 -3.27 13.78 9.54
CA ARG A 29 -4.55 13.57 10.24
C ARG A 29 -5.63 12.86 9.40
N ARG A 30 -5.44 12.71 8.09
CA ARG A 30 -6.40 12.06 7.19
C ARG A 30 -6.33 10.54 7.28
N ALA A 31 -5.20 10.00 7.69
CA ALA A 31 -5.02 8.58 7.85
C ALA A 31 -5.57 8.09 9.20
N THR A 32 -6.87 7.82 9.25
CA THR A 32 -7.58 7.35 10.46
C THR A 32 -6.91 6.14 11.11
N GLY A 33 -6.26 5.27 10.33
CA GLY A 33 -5.51 4.12 10.84
C GLY A 33 -4.33 4.51 11.72
N MET A 34 -3.64 5.62 11.41
CA MET A 34 -2.54 6.16 12.22
C MET A 34 -3.01 6.58 13.60
N LEU A 35 -4.19 7.23 13.69
CA LEU A 35 -4.76 7.65 14.97
C LEU A 35 -5.06 6.44 15.87
N TRP A 36 -5.50 5.33 15.29
CA TRP A 36 -5.71 4.09 16.04
C TRP A 36 -4.42 3.48 16.54
N PHE A 37 -3.35 3.46 15.74
CA PHE A 37 -2.03 2.99 16.19
C PHE A 37 -1.45 3.90 17.28
N ALA A 38 -1.49 5.24 17.09
CA ALA A 38 -1.03 6.19 18.10
C ALA A 38 -1.79 6.01 19.42
N GLY A 39 -3.12 5.88 19.37
CA GLY A 39 -3.95 5.61 20.55
C GLY A 39 -3.59 4.28 21.22
N ALA A 40 -3.37 3.21 20.44
CA ALA A 40 -2.96 1.91 20.96
C ALA A 40 -1.61 1.98 21.71
N GLN A 41 -0.63 2.69 21.17
CA GLN A 41 0.67 2.88 21.77
C GLN A 41 0.59 3.73 23.07
N ILE A 42 -0.21 4.81 23.07
CA ILE A 42 -0.42 5.64 24.28
C ILE A 42 -1.05 4.79 25.40
N VAL A 43 -2.11 4.06 25.10
CA VAL A 43 -2.79 3.17 26.07
C VAL A 43 -1.83 2.08 26.54
N GLY A 44 -1.03 1.52 25.65
CA GLY A 44 0.01 0.54 25.97
C GLY A 44 1.10 1.08 26.89
N LEU A 45 1.51 2.34 26.70
CA LEU A 45 2.48 3.02 27.57
C LEU A 45 1.91 3.27 28.97
N ILE A 46 0.67 3.77 29.06
CA ILE A 46 -0.01 3.97 30.35
C ILE A 46 -0.11 2.64 31.10
N LYS A 47 -0.53 1.58 30.42
CA LYS A 47 -0.58 0.21 30.98
C LYS A 47 0.78 -0.22 31.52
N LEU A 48 1.86 0.01 30.78
CA LEU A 48 3.20 -0.39 31.16
C LEU A 48 3.68 0.37 32.40
N VAL A 49 3.40 1.68 32.48
CA VAL A 49 3.71 2.50 33.67
C VAL A 49 2.95 1.99 34.89
N LEU A 50 1.66 1.73 34.78
CA LEU A 50 0.86 1.17 35.89
C LEU A 50 1.39 -0.19 36.36
N GLN A 51 1.78 -1.04 35.42
CA GLN A 51 2.36 -2.35 35.73
C GLN A 51 3.73 -2.22 36.45
N GLY A 52 4.54 -1.22 36.13
CA GLY A 52 5.80 -0.93 36.83
C GLY A 52 5.62 -0.43 38.25
N LEU A 53 4.46 0.11 38.59
CA LEU A 53 4.10 0.55 39.95
C LEU A 53 3.48 -0.57 40.79
N GLU A 54 3.29 -1.76 40.23
CA GLU A 54 2.67 -2.90 40.93
C GLU A 54 3.46 -3.26 42.20
N GLY A 55 2.76 -3.35 43.34
CA GLY A 55 3.33 -3.60 44.64
C GLY A 55 3.64 -2.36 45.49
N LYS A 56 3.51 -1.14 44.95
CA LYS A 56 3.68 0.13 45.70
C LYS A 56 2.33 0.78 46.04
N ASP A 57 1.25 0.42 45.36
CA ASP A 57 -0.11 0.96 45.48
C ASP A 57 -1.18 -0.14 45.52
N PRO A 58 -2.45 0.19 45.86
CA PRO A 58 -3.53 -0.82 45.87
C PRO A 58 -3.59 -1.59 44.56
N ALA A 59 -3.60 -2.93 44.64
CA ALA A 59 -3.65 -3.85 43.48
C ALA A 59 -4.77 -3.56 42.47
N ILE A 60 -5.81 -2.82 42.85
CA ILE A 60 -6.89 -2.36 42.03
C ILE A 60 -6.41 -1.37 40.95
N LEU A 61 -5.56 -0.39 41.36
CA LEU A 61 -5.09 0.67 40.47
C LEU A 61 -4.03 0.14 39.48
N THR A 62 -3.16 -0.72 39.92
CA THR A 62 -1.99 -1.15 39.14
C THR A 62 -2.24 -2.44 38.38
N GLY A 63 -2.78 -3.48 39.03
CA GLY A 63 -2.98 -4.80 38.40
C GLY A 63 -4.26 -4.88 37.55
N MET A 64 -5.40 -4.45 38.10
CA MET A 64 -6.68 -4.54 37.39
C MET A 64 -6.71 -3.60 36.18
N THR A 65 -6.46 -2.32 36.39
CA THR A 65 -6.52 -1.30 35.31
C THR A 65 -5.48 -1.55 34.23
N ALA A 66 -4.28 -2.04 34.58
CA ALA A 66 -3.28 -2.40 33.57
C ALA A 66 -3.74 -3.52 32.63
N ASN A 67 -4.44 -4.53 33.15
CA ASN A 67 -4.98 -5.62 32.35
C ASN A 67 -6.16 -5.16 31.45
N GLU A 68 -6.99 -4.26 31.94
CA GLU A 68 -8.08 -3.65 31.15
C GLU A 68 -7.51 -2.84 29.98
N LEU A 69 -6.53 -1.97 30.25
CA LEU A 69 -5.86 -1.17 29.22
C LEU A 69 -5.15 -2.04 28.17
N TYR A 70 -4.68 -3.22 28.56
CA TYR A 70 -4.07 -4.15 27.64
C TYR A 70 -5.05 -4.64 26.56
N LEU A 71 -6.28 -5.00 26.94
CA LEU A 71 -7.32 -5.38 25.98
C LEU A 71 -7.74 -4.23 25.08
N VAL A 72 -7.85 -3.01 25.64
CA VAL A 72 -8.18 -1.80 24.88
C VAL A 72 -7.10 -1.49 23.84
N SER A 73 -5.82 -1.56 24.24
CA SER A 73 -4.68 -1.31 23.35
C SER A 73 -4.69 -2.25 22.12
N ILE A 74 -4.85 -3.57 22.35
CA ILE A 74 -4.88 -4.53 21.22
C ILE A 74 -6.12 -4.36 20.33
N ALA A 75 -7.25 -3.94 20.88
CA ALA A 75 -8.43 -3.62 20.09
C ALA A 75 -8.20 -2.41 19.18
N MET A 76 -7.59 -1.36 19.71
CA MET A 76 -7.20 -0.18 18.92
C MET A 76 -6.18 -0.54 17.84
N GLN A 77 -5.20 -1.38 18.17
CA GLN A 77 -4.22 -1.90 17.22
C GLN A 77 -4.88 -2.67 16.07
N TRP A 78 -5.85 -3.56 16.37
CA TRP A 78 -6.61 -4.25 15.34
C TRP A 78 -7.38 -3.27 14.45
N MET A 79 -7.94 -2.20 15.00
CA MET A 79 -8.65 -1.19 14.20
C MET A 79 -7.72 -0.46 13.24
N GLY A 80 -6.49 -0.15 13.67
CA GLY A 80 -5.45 0.39 12.79
C GLY A 80 -5.12 -0.57 11.66
N LEU A 81 -4.83 -1.84 11.97
CA LEU A 81 -4.56 -2.90 10.98
C LEU A 81 -5.74 -3.08 10.00
N TYR A 82 -6.97 -3.12 10.52
CA TYR A 82 -8.17 -3.23 9.70
C TYR A 82 -8.26 -2.08 8.69
N TRP A 83 -7.99 -0.86 9.11
CA TRP A 83 -8.02 0.32 8.24
C TRP A 83 -7.02 0.21 7.09
N PHE A 84 -5.77 -0.21 7.36
CA PHE A 84 -4.74 -0.34 6.34
C PHE A 84 -4.99 -1.50 5.37
N VAL A 85 -5.48 -2.64 5.86
CA VAL A 85 -5.56 -3.88 5.09
C VAL A 85 -6.91 -4.06 4.40
N VAL A 86 -8.02 -3.76 5.10
CA VAL A 86 -9.39 -3.99 4.60
C VAL A 86 -9.95 -2.77 3.87
N ARG A 87 -9.59 -1.57 4.32
CA ARG A 87 -9.98 -0.27 3.72
C ARG A 87 -11.48 -0.07 3.54
N LYS A 88 -12.30 -0.69 4.40
CA LYS A 88 -13.75 -0.56 4.41
C LYS A 88 -14.21 0.15 5.68
N PRO A 89 -15.31 0.92 5.64
CA PRO A 89 -15.87 1.52 6.85
C PRO A 89 -16.26 0.44 7.85
N PHE A 90 -15.85 0.63 9.10
CA PHE A 90 -16.15 -0.29 10.20
C PHE A 90 -17.10 0.37 11.20
N ARG A 91 -18.12 -0.39 11.66
CA ARG A 91 -19.04 0.08 12.69
C ARG A 91 -18.41 -0.15 14.06
N TYR A 92 -17.73 0.83 14.61
CA TYR A 92 -16.98 0.76 15.88
C TYR A 92 -17.78 0.21 17.05
N ARG A 93 -19.07 0.48 17.13
CA ARG A 93 -19.96 -0.05 18.19
C ARG A 93 -19.96 -1.59 18.25
N ARG A 94 -19.78 -2.27 17.13
CA ARG A 94 -19.72 -3.75 17.09
C ARG A 94 -18.52 -4.34 17.80
N LEU A 95 -17.45 -3.57 17.95
CA LEU A 95 -16.25 -3.98 18.67
C LEU A 95 -16.27 -3.49 20.12
N TRP A 96 -16.61 -2.21 20.35
CA TRP A 96 -16.51 -1.61 21.67
C TRP A 96 -17.58 -2.07 22.65
N ILE A 97 -18.77 -2.46 22.18
CA ILE A 97 -19.82 -3.02 23.06
C ILE A 97 -19.35 -4.36 23.71
N PRO A 98 -18.91 -5.39 22.96
CA PRO A 98 -18.43 -6.62 23.59
C PRO A 98 -17.17 -6.40 24.45
N ILE A 99 -16.26 -5.51 24.06
CA ILE A 99 -15.11 -5.16 24.90
C ILE A 99 -15.56 -4.53 26.22
N GLY A 100 -16.47 -3.57 26.20
CA GLY A 100 -17.03 -2.96 27.42
C GLY A 100 -17.68 -3.99 28.35
N LEU A 101 -18.41 -4.96 27.82
CA LEU A 101 -18.99 -6.06 28.59
C LEU A 101 -17.93 -6.96 29.23
N VAL A 102 -16.84 -7.27 28.50
CA VAL A 102 -15.71 -8.04 29.04
C VAL A 102 -15.02 -7.29 30.16
N LEU A 103 -14.76 -5.97 29.97
CA LEU A 103 -14.13 -5.15 31.01
C LEU A 103 -15.00 -5.08 32.27
N ALA A 104 -16.31 -4.86 32.13
CA ALA A 104 -17.23 -4.84 33.26
C ALA A 104 -17.26 -6.20 34.00
N ALA A 105 -17.28 -7.31 33.27
CA ALA A 105 -17.24 -8.65 33.84
C ALA A 105 -15.90 -8.91 34.57
N TYR A 106 -14.77 -8.46 34.01
CA TYR A 106 -13.47 -8.58 34.63
C TYR A 106 -13.38 -7.76 35.92
N THR A 107 -13.80 -6.49 35.90
CA THR A 107 -13.89 -5.63 37.08
C THR A 107 -14.72 -6.27 38.18
N PHE A 108 -15.92 -6.75 37.84
CA PHE A 108 -16.81 -7.41 38.80
C PHE A 108 -16.18 -8.66 39.42
N THR A 109 -15.64 -9.58 38.61
CA THR A 109 -15.03 -10.83 39.11
C THR A 109 -13.76 -10.57 39.92
N PHE A 110 -12.99 -9.52 39.57
CA PHE A 110 -11.81 -9.11 40.33
C PHE A 110 -12.20 -8.57 41.72
N LEU A 111 -13.16 -7.63 41.80
CA LEU A 111 -13.62 -7.05 43.05
C LEU A 111 -14.31 -8.10 43.95
N ALA A 112 -15.05 -9.01 43.37
CA ALA A 112 -15.69 -10.13 44.06
C ALA A 112 -14.68 -11.23 44.47
N LYS A 113 -13.39 -11.09 44.14
CA LYS A 113 -12.32 -12.06 44.44
C LYS A 113 -12.62 -13.47 43.94
N ILE A 114 -13.29 -13.60 42.78
CA ILE A 114 -13.63 -14.89 42.18
C ILE A 114 -12.34 -15.55 41.67
N PRO A 115 -12.12 -16.86 41.90
CA PRO A 115 -11.00 -17.61 41.36
C PRO A 115 -10.94 -17.53 39.82
N TYR A 116 -9.75 -17.61 39.25
CA TYR A 116 -9.53 -17.62 37.80
C TYR A 116 -10.03 -16.37 37.04
N THR A 117 -10.24 -15.25 37.73
CA THR A 117 -10.63 -13.95 37.14
C THR A 117 -9.75 -13.56 35.94
N GLY A 118 -8.46 -13.90 35.95
CA GLY A 118 -7.55 -13.64 34.82
C GLY A 118 -8.01 -14.21 33.49
N ASN A 119 -8.82 -15.28 33.48
CA ASN A 119 -9.32 -15.86 32.24
C ASN A 119 -10.36 -14.99 31.56
N VAL A 120 -11.10 -14.18 32.33
CA VAL A 120 -12.12 -13.26 31.78
C VAL A 120 -11.48 -12.25 30.83
N ILE A 121 -10.22 -11.91 31.02
CA ILE A 121 -9.49 -10.97 30.16
C ILE A 121 -8.51 -11.68 29.21
N ASN A 122 -7.88 -12.77 29.64
CA ASN A 122 -6.89 -13.47 28.83
C ASN A 122 -7.50 -14.18 27.61
N LEU A 123 -8.70 -14.78 27.75
CA LEU A 123 -9.37 -15.46 26.63
C LEU A 123 -9.83 -14.49 25.53
N PRO A 124 -10.51 -13.37 25.82
CA PRO A 124 -10.81 -12.35 24.81
C PRO A 124 -9.55 -11.73 24.17
N TYR A 125 -8.49 -11.51 24.95
CA TYR A 125 -7.22 -11.05 24.43
C TYR A 125 -6.63 -12.03 23.41
N LEU A 126 -6.57 -13.32 23.75
CA LEU A 126 -6.11 -14.40 22.88
C LEU A 126 -6.94 -14.45 21.58
N ALA A 127 -8.27 -14.40 21.71
CA ALA A 127 -9.19 -14.41 20.58
C ALA A 127 -8.96 -13.20 19.66
N LEU A 128 -8.74 -12.00 20.22
CA LEU A 128 -8.54 -10.78 19.46
C LEU A 128 -7.18 -10.78 18.74
N CYS A 129 -6.12 -11.31 19.36
CA CYS A 129 -4.82 -11.49 18.70
C CYS A 129 -4.94 -12.47 17.52
N GLY A 130 -5.55 -13.61 17.69
CA GLY A 130 -5.77 -14.59 16.63
C GLY A 130 -6.65 -14.05 15.51
N PHE A 131 -7.71 -13.31 15.84
CA PHE A 131 -8.57 -12.64 14.87
C PHE A 131 -7.82 -11.54 14.10
N SER A 132 -6.93 -10.80 14.76
CA SER A 132 -6.05 -9.82 14.13
C SER A 132 -5.13 -10.48 13.11
N ALA A 133 -4.47 -11.58 13.49
CA ALA A 133 -3.60 -12.35 12.60
C ALA A 133 -4.37 -12.87 11.37
N TRP A 134 -5.57 -13.43 11.58
CA TRP A 134 -6.44 -13.89 10.51
C TRP A 134 -6.86 -12.75 9.58
N THR A 135 -7.26 -11.59 10.13
CA THR A 135 -7.66 -10.41 9.35
C THR A 135 -6.54 -9.96 8.43
N VAL A 136 -5.34 -9.76 8.97
CA VAL A 136 -4.18 -9.31 8.21
C VAL A 136 -3.79 -10.33 7.15
N TRP A 137 -3.82 -11.63 7.47
CA TRP A 137 -3.51 -12.70 6.52
C TRP A 137 -4.55 -12.81 5.40
N ARG A 138 -5.85 -12.70 5.73
CA ARG A 138 -6.97 -12.86 4.77
C ARG A 138 -7.07 -11.73 3.76
N TYR A 139 -6.79 -10.50 4.19
CA TYR A 139 -7.02 -9.30 3.38
C TYR A 139 -5.74 -8.64 2.87
N ARG A 140 -4.57 -9.29 3.00
CA ARG A 140 -3.30 -8.76 2.46
C ARG A 140 -3.38 -8.54 0.96
N LYS A 141 -3.10 -7.32 0.48
CA LYS A 141 -3.15 -6.95 -0.94
C LYS A 141 -2.19 -5.82 -1.26
N GLY A 142 -1.77 -5.75 -2.53
CA GLY A 142 -0.98 -4.63 -3.05
C GLY A 142 0.33 -4.41 -2.28
N PRO A 143 0.72 -3.14 -2.04
CA PRO A 143 2.01 -2.81 -1.43
C PRO A 143 2.15 -3.28 0.02
N PHE A 144 1.05 -3.69 0.67
CA PHE A 144 1.05 -4.15 2.06
C PHE A 144 1.25 -5.67 2.22
N ILE A 145 1.49 -6.42 1.15
CA ILE A 145 1.60 -7.90 1.22
C ILE A 145 2.71 -8.32 2.18
N GLU A 146 3.91 -7.77 2.05
CA GLU A 146 5.07 -8.21 2.84
C GLU A 146 4.93 -7.80 4.31
N VAL A 147 4.61 -6.54 4.59
CA VAL A 147 4.37 -6.11 5.98
C VAL A 147 3.24 -6.89 6.63
N SER A 148 2.18 -7.25 5.88
CA SER A 148 1.07 -8.06 6.39
C SER A 148 1.51 -9.49 6.74
N ARG A 149 2.41 -10.10 5.98
CA ARG A 149 2.96 -11.44 6.28
C ARG A 149 3.75 -11.43 7.59
N VAL A 150 4.65 -10.45 7.74
CA VAL A 150 5.46 -10.29 8.95
C VAL A 150 4.57 -10.00 10.15
N THR A 151 3.61 -9.08 10.01
CA THR A 151 2.65 -8.74 11.06
C THR A 151 1.83 -9.94 11.51
N ALA A 152 1.33 -10.76 10.58
CA ALA A 152 0.59 -11.97 10.90
C ALA A 152 1.43 -12.97 11.70
N ALA A 153 2.71 -13.16 11.34
CA ALA A 153 3.63 -14.02 12.07
C ALA A 153 3.88 -13.52 13.52
N ILE A 154 4.06 -12.20 13.70
CA ILE A 154 4.23 -11.58 15.02
C ILE A 154 2.96 -11.77 15.87
N LEU A 155 1.78 -11.53 15.29
CA LEU A 155 0.50 -11.72 15.98
C LEU A 155 0.27 -13.19 16.38
N CYS A 156 0.69 -14.15 15.55
CA CYS A 156 0.70 -15.58 15.94
C CYS A 156 1.64 -15.83 17.12
N GLY A 157 2.83 -15.22 17.13
CA GLY A 157 3.75 -15.28 18.25
C GLY A 157 3.15 -14.68 19.53
N GLN A 158 2.52 -13.51 19.45
CA GLN A 158 1.80 -12.87 20.57
C GLN A 158 0.67 -13.76 21.10
N THR A 159 -0.09 -14.41 20.18
CA THR A 159 -1.12 -15.38 20.54
C THR A 159 -0.52 -16.56 21.33
N GLY A 160 0.62 -17.08 20.89
CA GLY A 160 1.35 -18.17 21.58
C GLY A 160 1.81 -17.77 22.98
N VAL A 161 2.41 -16.58 23.14
CA VAL A 161 2.83 -16.06 24.46
C VAL A 161 1.62 -15.81 25.36
N ALA A 162 0.52 -15.30 24.83
CA ALA A 162 -0.72 -15.10 25.58
C ALA A 162 -1.33 -16.43 26.05
N ALA A 163 -1.34 -17.44 25.20
CA ALA A 163 -1.79 -18.80 25.56
C ALA A 163 -0.91 -19.41 26.66
N TYR A 164 0.41 -19.30 26.53
CA TYR A 164 1.35 -19.77 27.55
C TYR A 164 1.10 -19.08 28.89
N ARG A 165 0.92 -17.75 28.91
CA ARG A 165 0.61 -17.00 30.14
C ARG A 165 -0.74 -17.40 30.74
N ALA A 166 -1.77 -17.62 29.91
CA ALA A 166 -3.06 -18.09 30.40
C ALA A 166 -2.94 -19.47 31.08
N ILE A 167 -2.16 -20.39 30.49
CA ILE A 167 -1.89 -21.72 31.09
C ILE A 167 -1.12 -21.55 32.43
N LEU A 168 -0.06 -20.76 32.48
CA LEU A 168 0.69 -20.52 33.71
C LEU A 168 -0.21 -19.95 34.81
N THR A 169 -1.08 -18.99 34.46
CA THR A 169 -2.02 -18.38 35.41
C THR A 169 -2.99 -19.42 35.98
N ASN A 170 -3.50 -20.30 35.14
CA ASN A 170 -4.45 -21.33 35.60
C ASN A 170 -3.80 -22.43 36.45
N VAL A 171 -2.60 -22.86 36.09
CA VAL A 171 -1.94 -24.00 36.77
C VAL A 171 -1.30 -23.59 38.10
N ARG A 172 -0.72 -22.36 38.18
CA ARG A 172 0.07 -21.94 39.35
C ARG A 172 -0.52 -20.80 40.17
N TYR A 173 -1.32 -19.93 39.54
CA TYR A 173 -1.79 -18.68 40.13
C TYR A 173 -3.30 -18.54 40.05
N ALA A 174 -4.00 -19.50 40.63
CA ALA A 174 -5.48 -19.49 40.65
C ALA A 174 -6.10 -18.24 41.30
N GLN A 175 -5.27 -17.46 42.05
CA GLN A 175 -5.71 -16.25 42.74
C GLN A 175 -4.94 -15.03 42.24
N PRO A 176 -5.52 -14.19 41.35
CA PRO A 176 -4.83 -13.06 40.72
C PRO A 176 -4.36 -11.95 41.66
N TRP A 177 -4.94 -11.83 42.84
CA TRP A 177 -4.50 -10.88 43.89
C TRP A 177 -3.24 -11.32 44.65
N LYS A 178 -2.70 -12.52 44.41
CA LYS A 178 -1.42 -13.01 44.94
C LYS A 178 -0.27 -12.87 43.95
N THR A 179 -0.38 -12.01 42.98
CA THR A 179 0.56 -11.84 41.85
C THR A 179 1.96 -11.36 42.27
N VAL A 180 2.12 -10.80 43.47
CA VAL A 180 3.44 -10.42 43.99
C VAL A 180 4.44 -11.58 43.99
N ILE A 181 3.99 -12.84 44.05
CA ILE A 181 4.83 -14.03 44.00
C ILE A 181 5.26 -14.38 42.56
N ALA A 182 4.50 -13.93 41.55
CA ALA A 182 4.80 -14.24 40.15
C ALA A 182 6.07 -13.55 39.61
N HIS A 183 6.44 -12.39 40.17
CA HIS A 183 7.60 -11.62 39.74
C HIS A 183 8.95 -12.31 40.00
N SER A 184 9.00 -13.26 40.92
CA SER A 184 10.17 -14.07 41.22
C SER A 184 10.30 -15.36 40.39
N ASP A 185 9.25 -15.74 39.64
CA ASP A 185 9.30 -16.92 38.78
C ASP A 185 9.98 -16.59 37.43
N PRO A 186 11.14 -17.20 37.11
CA PRO A 186 11.84 -16.97 35.83
C PRO A 186 10.96 -17.19 34.59
N ARG A 187 10.01 -18.11 34.66
CA ARG A 187 9.09 -18.41 33.51
C ARG A 187 8.16 -17.23 33.21
N TRP A 188 7.72 -16.54 34.27
CA TRP A 188 6.92 -15.33 34.12
C TRP A 188 7.75 -14.21 33.49
N LEU A 189 8.98 -14.01 33.96
CA LEU A 189 9.91 -13.01 33.43
C LEU A 189 10.24 -13.26 31.96
N TYR A 190 10.51 -14.51 31.56
CA TYR A 190 10.74 -14.86 30.15
C TYR A 190 9.50 -14.59 29.29
N SER A 191 8.29 -14.86 29.81
CA SER A 191 7.06 -14.56 29.09
C SER A 191 6.83 -13.06 28.89
N LEU A 192 7.20 -12.24 29.88
CA LEU A 192 7.17 -10.78 29.78
C LEU A 192 8.19 -10.28 28.76
N ALA A 193 9.42 -10.80 28.79
CA ALA A 193 10.46 -10.44 27.85
C ALA A 193 10.06 -10.79 26.38
N GLY A 194 9.51 -11.97 26.18
CA GLY A 194 8.96 -12.38 24.89
C GLY A 194 7.81 -11.48 24.41
N ALA A 195 6.87 -11.16 25.29
CA ALA A 195 5.77 -10.24 24.96
C ALA A 195 6.28 -8.84 24.62
N ALA A 196 7.27 -8.31 25.36
CA ALA A 196 7.86 -7.02 25.11
C ALA A 196 8.61 -6.97 23.76
N PHE A 197 9.38 -8.01 23.47
CA PHE A 197 10.07 -8.14 22.19
C PHE A 197 9.06 -8.16 21.01
N LEU A 198 8.03 -8.97 21.11
CA LEU A 198 6.98 -9.03 20.07
C LEU A 198 6.20 -7.72 19.96
N ALA A 199 5.99 -6.99 21.05
CA ALA A 199 5.37 -5.67 21.03
C ALA A 199 6.27 -4.64 20.31
N ALA A 200 7.58 -4.65 20.53
CA ALA A 200 8.52 -3.82 19.80
C ALA A 200 8.53 -4.16 18.29
N CYS A 201 8.57 -5.45 17.93
CA CYS A 201 8.44 -5.89 16.55
C CYS A 201 7.12 -5.43 15.91
N MET A 202 6.03 -5.44 16.68
CA MET A 202 4.73 -4.97 16.20
C MET A 202 4.73 -3.47 15.94
N ALA A 203 5.33 -2.66 16.82
CA ALA A 203 5.49 -1.22 16.61
C ALA A 203 6.32 -0.91 15.35
N MET A 204 7.34 -1.72 15.05
CA MET A 204 8.09 -1.61 13.79
C MET A 204 7.21 -1.93 12.57
N CYS A 205 6.32 -2.92 12.66
CA CYS A 205 5.36 -3.22 11.58
C CYS A 205 4.34 -2.08 11.41
N GLU A 206 3.84 -1.49 12.48
CA GLU A 206 2.97 -0.31 12.43
C GLU A 206 3.66 0.84 11.70
N MET A 207 4.93 1.11 12.02
CA MET A 207 5.75 2.10 11.31
C MET A 207 5.91 1.75 9.82
N TRP A 208 6.15 0.48 9.50
CA TRP A 208 6.25 0.03 8.11
C TRP A 208 4.95 0.24 7.34
N PHE A 209 3.78 -0.05 7.91
CA PHE A 209 2.48 0.30 7.29
C PHE A 209 2.38 1.79 7.00
N LEU A 210 2.79 2.65 7.95
CA LEU A 210 2.76 4.10 7.80
C LEU A 210 3.68 4.58 6.67
N VAL A 211 4.92 4.10 6.65
CA VAL A 211 5.90 4.46 5.60
C VAL A 211 5.39 4.03 4.22
N THR A 212 4.85 2.82 4.11
CA THR A 212 4.29 2.32 2.84
C THR A 212 3.12 3.19 2.35
N GLU A 213 2.24 3.63 3.25
CA GLU A 213 1.13 4.53 2.90
C GLU A 213 1.63 5.91 2.45
N LEU A 214 2.58 6.49 3.19
CA LEU A 214 3.18 7.79 2.84
C LEU A 214 3.91 7.74 1.50
N GLN A 215 4.66 6.69 1.23
CA GLN A 215 5.30 6.47 -0.07
C GLN A 215 4.26 6.41 -1.19
N GLY A 216 3.19 5.62 -1.02
CA GLY A 216 2.11 5.56 -1.98
C GLY A 216 1.38 6.90 -2.20
N GLU A 217 1.31 7.76 -1.18
CA GLU A 217 0.75 9.11 -1.32
C GLU A 217 1.71 10.06 -2.04
N LEU A 218 3.01 9.97 -1.80
CA LEU A 218 4.03 10.71 -2.54
C LEU A 218 4.02 10.31 -4.01
N ASP A 219 3.99 9.01 -4.31
CA ASP A 219 3.90 8.50 -5.68
C ASP A 219 2.63 8.97 -6.37
N ARG A 220 1.50 9.03 -5.64
CA ARG A 220 0.24 9.58 -6.16
C ARG A 220 0.30 11.08 -6.45
N ARG A 221 1.13 11.84 -5.71
CA ARG A 221 1.32 13.28 -5.93
C ARG A 221 2.35 13.58 -7.01
N ALA A 222 3.25 12.65 -7.28
CA ALA A 222 4.18 12.78 -8.40
C ALA A 222 3.40 12.89 -9.71
N ARG A 223 3.72 13.91 -10.53
CA ARG A 223 3.09 14.16 -11.83
C ARG A 223 3.90 13.58 -12.98
N THR A 224 5.14 13.27 -12.73
CA THR A 224 6.10 12.82 -13.73
C THR A 224 6.61 11.42 -13.43
N ASP A 225 7.01 10.70 -14.46
CA ASP A 225 7.76 9.44 -14.37
C ASP A 225 9.17 9.71 -13.85
N SER A 226 9.61 9.00 -12.83
CA SER A 226 10.88 9.26 -12.15
C SER A 226 12.12 8.98 -12.99
N LEU A 227 12.03 8.08 -13.99
CA LEU A 227 13.13 7.74 -14.87
C LEU A 227 13.30 8.75 -15.99
N THR A 228 12.19 9.12 -16.63
CA THR A 228 12.22 9.86 -17.90
C THR A 228 11.90 11.35 -17.75
N GLY A 229 11.25 11.76 -16.65
CA GLY A 229 10.75 13.12 -16.45
C GLY A 229 9.50 13.47 -17.28
N ALA A 230 9.02 12.60 -18.17
CA ALA A 230 7.75 12.76 -18.85
C ALA A 230 6.59 12.70 -17.83
N LEU A 231 5.41 13.17 -18.21
CA LEU A 231 4.22 12.96 -17.38
C LEU A 231 4.01 11.45 -17.13
N ASN A 232 3.49 11.10 -15.96
CA ASN A 232 3.09 9.73 -15.73
C ASN A 232 1.66 9.48 -16.26
N ARG A 233 1.27 8.22 -16.34
CA ARG A 233 -0.06 7.78 -16.84
C ARG A 233 -1.20 8.55 -16.18
N ARG A 234 -1.17 8.71 -14.86
CA ARG A 234 -2.22 9.40 -14.12
C ARG A 234 -2.36 10.87 -14.52
N SER A 235 -1.23 11.57 -14.67
CA SER A 235 -1.22 12.96 -15.11
C SER A 235 -1.77 13.11 -16.53
N MET A 236 -1.45 12.15 -17.42
CA MET A 236 -2.04 12.10 -18.76
C MET A 236 -3.56 11.93 -18.71
N GLU A 237 -4.07 11.01 -17.90
CA GLU A 237 -5.50 10.79 -17.72
C GLU A 237 -6.22 12.05 -17.23
N GLU A 238 -5.65 12.74 -16.23
CA GLU A 238 -6.19 14.00 -15.70
C GLU A 238 -6.20 15.13 -16.75
N ILE A 239 -5.16 15.21 -17.60
CA ILE A 239 -5.08 16.19 -18.71
C ILE A 239 -6.06 15.81 -19.80
N ALA A 240 -6.12 14.54 -20.20
CA ALA A 240 -7.02 14.06 -21.26
C ALA A 240 -8.50 14.35 -20.93
N VAL A 241 -8.93 14.12 -19.69
CA VAL A 241 -10.30 14.47 -19.23
C VAL A 241 -10.58 15.96 -19.41
N ARG A 242 -9.64 16.84 -19.02
CA ARG A 242 -9.82 18.30 -19.15
C ARG A 242 -9.84 18.75 -20.60
N GLU A 243 -8.91 18.26 -21.42
CA GLU A 243 -8.81 18.65 -22.83
C GLU A 243 -9.99 18.09 -23.64
N THR A 244 -10.51 16.92 -23.29
CA THR A 244 -11.78 16.39 -23.86
C THR A 244 -12.96 17.32 -23.56
N ALA A 245 -13.13 17.71 -22.30
CA ALA A 245 -14.20 18.64 -21.93
C ALA A 245 -14.05 19.99 -22.64
N ARG A 246 -12.81 20.49 -22.82
CA ARG A 246 -12.49 21.70 -23.57
C ARG A 246 -12.82 21.55 -25.06
N SER A 247 -12.36 20.47 -25.69
CA SER A 247 -12.61 20.15 -27.09
C SER A 247 -14.13 20.09 -27.37
N LEU A 248 -14.90 19.38 -26.57
CA LEU A 248 -16.34 19.27 -26.69
C LEU A 248 -17.06 20.62 -26.55
N ARG A 249 -16.56 21.48 -25.63
CA ARG A 249 -17.16 22.79 -25.39
C ARG A 249 -16.95 23.80 -26.50
N TYR A 250 -15.76 23.78 -27.10
CA TYR A 250 -15.36 24.78 -28.12
C TYR A 250 -15.38 24.25 -29.54
N GLY A 251 -15.63 22.96 -29.74
CA GLY A 251 -15.61 22.33 -31.05
C GLY A 251 -14.24 22.14 -31.68
N ASN A 252 -13.16 22.27 -30.87
CA ASN A 252 -11.79 22.11 -31.33
C ASN A 252 -11.43 20.62 -31.47
N ALA A 253 -10.57 20.29 -32.45
CA ALA A 253 -10.07 18.93 -32.60
C ALA A 253 -9.11 18.56 -31.45
N LEU A 254 -9.18 17.32 -30.98
CA LEU A 254 -8.24 16.75 -30.03
C LEU A 254 -7.79 15.39 -30.57
N SER A 255 -6.48 15.15 -30.59
CA SER A 255 -5.92 13.88 -31.06
C SER A 255 -4.94 13.30 -30.06
N MET A 256 -4.72 11.98 -30.14
CA MET A 256 -3.77 11.24 -29.34
C MET A 256 -2.89 10.37 -30.24
N ILE A 257 -1.61 10.29 -29.88
CA ILE A 257 -0.65 9.36 -30.47
C ILE A 257 -0.19 8.40 -29.38
N MET A 258 -0.35 7.10 -29.57
CA MET A 258 0.31 6.07 -28.77
C MET A 258 1.61 5.68 -29.46
N VAL A 259 2.70 5.63 -28.71
CA VAL A 259 4.06 5.33 -29.20
C VAL A 259 4.67 4.21 -28.37
N ASP A 260 5.30 3.27 -29.04
CA ASP A 260 6.00 2.15 -28.38
C ASP A 260 7.36 1.93 -29.07
N ILE A 261 8.41 1.67 -28.26
CA ILE A 261 9.76 1.42 -28.76
C ILE A 261 9.84 -0.01 -29.31
N ASP A 262 10.22 -0.12 -30.59
CA ASP A 262 10.35 -1.41 -31.25
C ASP A 262 11.49 -2.24 -30.65
N ASN A 263 11.17 -3.50 -30.34
CA ASN A 263 12.12 -4.50 -29.83
C ASN A 263 12.86 -4.06 -28.53
N PHE A 264 12.23 -3.25 -27.68
CA PHE A 264 12.85 -2.73 -26.46
C PHE A 264 13.32 -3.84 -25.51
N LYS A 265 12.55 -4.94 -25.42
CA LYS A 265 12.99 -6.12 -24.65
C LYS A 265 14.31 -6.68 -25.17
N HIS A 266 14.47 -6.78 -26.50
CA HIS A 266 15.72 -7.28 -27.11
C HIS A 266 16.90 -6.33 -26.80
N LEU A 267 16.67 -5.02 -26.78
CA LEU A 267 17.67 -4.05 -26.35
C LEU A 267 18.11 -4.32 -24.91
N ASN A 268 17.15 -4.47 -23.98
CA ASN A 268 17.47 -4.79 -22.59
C ASN A 268 18.20 -6.13 -22.42
N ASP A 269 17.77 -7.17 -23.14
CA ASP A 269 18.35 -8.50 -23.06
C ASP A 269 19.79 -8.55 -23.60
N THR A 270 20.11 -7.69 -24.60
CA THR A 270 21.44 -7.65 -25.25
C THR A 270 22.40 -6.65 -24.62
N ARG A 271 21.92 -5.48 -24.15
CA ARG A 271 22.75 -4.36 -23.69
C ARG A 271 22.55 -4.05 -22.21
N GLY A 272 21.64 -4.77 -21.53
CA GLY A 272 21.30 -4.54 -20.13
C GLY A 272 20.28 -3.41 -19.93
N HIS A 273 19.64 -3.42 -18.76
CA HIS A 273 18.61 -2.45 -18.40
C HIS A 273 19.11 -1.00 -18.40
N ALA A 274 20.37 -0.76 -18.08
CA ALA A 274 20.95 0.60 -18.10
C ALA A 274 20.93 1.22 -19.51
N ALA A 275 21.14 0.43 -20.57
CA ALA A 275 21.02 0.88 -21.95
C ALA A 275 19.57 1.21 -22.30
N GLY A 276 18.62 0.40 -21.85
CA GLY A 276 17.19 0.69 -22.01
C GLY A 276 16.75 1.96 -21.30
N ASP A 277 17.24 2.19 -20.08
CA ASP A 277 16.95 3.42 -19.33
C ASP A 277 17.50 4.66 -20.04
N CYS A 278 18.74 4.59 -20.57
CA CYS A 278 19.31 5.64 -21.39
C CYS A 278 18.50 5.91 -22.67
N ALA A 279 18.00 4.85 -23.31
CA ALA A 279 17.16 4.94 -24.50
C ALA A 279 15.84 5.65 -24.21
N LEU A 280 15.14 5.27 -23.12
CA LEU A 280 13.90 5.91 -22.67
C LEU A 280 14.08 7.40 -22.36
N GLN A 281 15.16 7.76 -21.66
CA GLN A 281 15.47 9.15 -21.35
C GLN A 281 15.81 9.96 -22.60
N ALA A 282 16.58 9.39 -23.53
CA ALA A 282 16.93 10.03 -24.79
C ALA A 282 15.71 10.24 -25.68
N LEU A 283 14.79 9.26 -25.75
CA LEU A 283 13.50 9.38 -26.43
C LEU A 283 12.72 10.58 -25.92
N VAL A 284 12.51 10.69 -24.61
CA VAL A 284 11.73 11.80 -24.03
C VAL A 284 12.38 13.15 -24.29
N ARG A 285 13.71 13.27 -24.13
CA ARG A 285 14.41 14.49 -24.47
C ARG A 285 14.21 14.90 -25.93
N ARG A 286 14.27 13.92 -26.83
CA ARG A 286 14.11 14.16 -28.29
C ARG A 286 12.68 14.54 -28.66
N LEU A 287 11.69 13.86 -28.09
CA LEU A 287 10.28 14.17 -28.32
C LEU A 287 9.89 15.55 -27.81
N ASN A 288 10.40 15.98 -26.68
CA ASN A 288 10.15 17.33 -26.15
C ASN A 288 10.68 18.46 -27.08
N CYS A 289 11.67 18.16 -27.91
CA CYS A 289 12.14 19.14 -28.95
C CYS A 289 11.20 19.19 -30.17
N VAL A 290 10.39 18.17 -30.41
CA VAL A 290 9.47 18.06 -31.55
C VAL A 290 8.08 18.55 -31.22
N LEU A 291 7.65 18.39 -29.97
CA LEU A 291 6.32 18.72 -29.47
C LEU A 291 6.20 20.21 -29.13
N ARG A 292 4.98 20.74 -29.23
CA ARG A 292 4.67 22.12 -28.84
C ARG A 292 4.47 22.20 -27.32
N GLN A 293 4.52 23.41 -26.77
CA GLN A 293 4.33 23.64 -25.33
C GLN A 293 2.94 23.17 -24.83
N GLN A 294 1.92 23.20 -25.67
CA GLN A 294 0.57 22.76 -25.36
C GLN A 294 0.38 21.24 -25.49
N ASP A 295 1.28 20.55 -26.18
CA ASP A 295 1.23 19.10 -26.31
C ASP A 295 1.69 18.46 -25.00
N SER A 296 1.14 17.31 -24.67
CA SER A 296 1.48 16.60 -23.44
C SER A 296 2.07 15.24 -23.79
N LEU A 297 3.29 14.96 -23.24
CA LEU A 297 3.97 13.69 -23.39
C LEU A 297 3.97 12.95 -22.06
N ALA A 298 3.49 11.72 -22.05
CA ALA A 298 3.49 10.85 -20.87
C ALA A 298 4.04 9.46 -21.16
N ARG A 299 4.65 8.85 -20.15
CA ARG A 299 4.98 7.44 -20.13
C ARG A 299 3.82 6.67 -19.55
N MET A 300 3.26 5.74 -20.32
CA MET A 300 2.09 4.96 -19.95
C MET A 300 2.48 3.69 -19.18
N GLY A 301 3.67 3.14 -19.44
CA GLY A 301 4.25 1.97 -18.77
C GLY A 301 5.37 1.39 -19.62
N GLY A 302 6.35 0.73 -19.01
CA GLY A 302 7.44 0.08 -19.73
C GLY A 302 8.09 0.96 -20.79
N GLU A 303 7.87 0.62 -22.06
CA GLU A 303 8.36 1.27 -23.26
C GLU A 303 7.28 2.08 -24.01
N GLU A 304 6.07 2.21 -23.42
CA GLU A 304 4.92 2.85 -24.03
C GLU A 304 4.78 4.32 -23.61
N PHE A 305 4.50 5.19 -24.57
CA PHE A 305 4.27 6.62 -24.39
C PHE A 305 2.97 7.06 -25.04
N ALA A 306 2.33 8.08 -24.48
CA ALA A 306 1.19 8.77 -25.08
C ALA A 306 1.51 10.24 -25.31
N ILE A 307 1.09 10.77 -26.45
CA ILE A 307 1.17 12.19 -26.77
C ILE A 307 -0.23 12.70 -27.01
N LEU A 308 -0.69 13.66 -26.22
CA LEU A 308 -1.97 14.33 -26.38
C LEU A 308 -1.76 15.65 -27.10
N LEU A 309 -2.53 15.89 -28.15
CA LEU A 309 -2.40 17.01 -29.08
C LEU A 309 -3.69 17.85 -29.09
N PRO A 310 -3.82 18.85 -28.23
CA PRO A 310 -4.92 19.81 -28.27
C PRO A 310 -4.95 20.59 -29.58
N ASP A 311 -6.13 21.00 -30.01
CA ASP A 311 -6.37 21.82 -31.19
C ASP A 311 -5.74 21.22 -32.48
N THR A 312 -5.75 19.86 -32.59
CA THR A 312 -5.05 19.13 -33.67
C THR A 312 -5.96 18.07 -34.25
N SER A 313 -6.19 18.13 -35.56
CA SER A 313 -6.96 17.12 -36.30
C SER A 313 -6.19 15.80 -36.44
N GLY A 314 -6.90 14.72 -36.78
CA GLY A 314 -6.29 13.41 -37.02
C GLY A 314 -5.25 13.41 -38.15
N GLU A 315 -5.46 14.16 -39.21
CA GLU A 315 -4.51 14.31 -40.34
C GLU A 315 -3.24 15.05 -39.87
N ALA A 316 -3.40 16.15 -39.10
CA ALA A 316 -2.28 16.87 -38.54
C ALA A 316 -1.53 16.02 -37.53
N ALA A 317 -2.25 15.20 -36.73
CA ALA A 317 -1.66 14.28 -35.78
C ALA A 317 -0.84 13.16 -36.47
N LEU A 318 -1.29 12.66 -37.64
CA LEU A 318 -0.51 11.72 -38.44
C LEU A 318 0.82 12.34 -38.92
N THR A 319 0.81 13.60 -39.34
CA THR A 319 2.02 14.31 -39.72
C THR A 319 2.98 14.47 -38.56
N ILE A 320 2.46 14.76 -37.36
CA ILE A 320 3.25 14.83 -36.12
C ILE A 320 3.81 13.46 -35.77
N ALA A 321 2.99 12.39 -35.85
CA ALA A 321 3.41 11.03 -35.55
C ALA A 321 4.54 10.55 -36.49
N GLU A 322 4.45 10.87 -37.78
CA GLU A 322 5.52 10.54 -38.72
C GLU A 322 6.82 11.32 -38.44
N ARG A 323 6.71 12.59 -38.06
CA ARG A 323 7.86 13.39 -37.62
C ARG A 323 8.49 12.80 -36.34
N VAL A 324 7.68 12.35 -35.38
CA VAL A 324 8.12 11.62 -34.17
C VAL A 324 8.90 10.38 -34.58
N ARG A 325 8.33 9.54 -35.43
CA ARG A 325 8.95 8.30 -35.91
C ARG A 325 10.30 8.56 -36.57
N GLN A 326 10.36 9.48 -37.51
CA GLN A 326 11.61 9.83 -38.22
C GLN A 326 12.67 10.36 -37.26
N THR A 327 12.28 11.27 -36.37
CA THR A 327 13.18 11.88 -35.40
C THR A 327 13.76 10.84 -34.42
N VAL A 328 13.00 9.79 -34.10
CA VAL A 328 13.48 8.69 -33.25
C VAL A 328 14.35 7.72 -34.05
N ALA A 329 14.01 7.42 -35.29
CA ALA A 329 14.82 6.55 -36.14
C ALA A 329 16.24 7.13 -36.45
N GLU A 330 16.38 8.45 -36.41
CA GLU A 330 17.66 9.16 -36.59
C GLU A 330 18.43 9.33 -35.25
N LEU A 331 17.85 8.90 -34.13
CA LEU A 331 18.43 9.09 -32.82
C LEU A 331 19.49 8.03 -32.52
N GLU A 332 20.73 8.46 -32.39
CA GLU A 332 21.80 7.65 -31.85
C GLU A 332 22.05 8.00 -30.38
N VAL A 333 21.75 7.07 -29.47
CA VAL A 333 21.94 7.26 -28.03
C VAL A 333 23.35 6.80 -27.65
N PRO A 334 24.22 7.71 -27.18
CA PRO A 334 25.54 7.32 -26.70
C PRO A 334 25.40 6.37 -25.49
N PHE A 335 25.94 5.19 -25.65
CA PHE A 335 26.00 4.21 -24.54
C PHE A 335 27.28 3.39 -24.66
N GLU A 336 28.16 3.48 -23.67
CA GLU A 336 29.51 2.89 -23.69
C GLU A 336 30.26 3.21 -24.98
N ASN A 337 30.79 2.21 -25.68
CA ASN A 337 31.59 2.38 -26.90
C ASN A 337 30.75 2.23 -28.19
N VAL A 338 29.47 1.91 -28.10
CA VAL A 338 28.64 1.68 -29.29
C VAL A 338 27.27 2.36 -29.09
N PRO A 339 26.89 3.29 -29.98
CA PRO A 339 25.63 3.98 -29.88
C PRO A 339 24.44 2.98 -30.00
N VAL A 340 23.35 3.30 -29.34
CA VAL A 340 22.09 2.55 -29.40
C VAL A 340 21.15 3.31 -30.32
N GLY A 341 20.75 2.68 -31.44
CA GLY A 341 19.68 3.12 -32.29
C GLY A 341 18.35 2.50 -31.87
N MET A 342 17.24 3.20 -32.12
CA MET A 342 15.90 2.67 -31.86
C MET A 342 14.92 3.15 -32.91
N THR A 343 13.84 2.42 -33.08
CA THR A 343 12.67 2.84 -33.86
C THR A 343 11.42 2.75 -33.01
N VAL A 344 10.35 3.35 -33.47
CA VAL A 344 9.06 3.33 -32.78
C VAL A 344 7.90 3.00 -33.73
N CYS A 345 6.91 2.35 -33.19
CA CYS A 345 5.58 2.27 -33.78
C CYS A 345 4.69 3.35 -33.18
N ALA A 346 3.87 3.99 -33.98
CA ALA A 346 2.94 4.99 -33.53
C ALA A 346 1.51 4.70 -34.04
N GLY A 347 0.53 4.84 -33.17
CA GLY A 347 -0.88 4.76 -33.49
C GLY A 347 -1.59 6.07 -33.20
N VAL A 348 -2.40 6.55 -34.12
CA VAL A 348 -3.07 7.85 -34.06
C VAL A 348 -4.57 7.69 -33.98
N ALA A 349 -5.23 8.44 -33.09
CA ALA A 349 -6.67 8.58 -33.08
C ALA A 349 -7.08 10.01 -32.74
N GLN A 350 -8.16 10.47 -33.41
CA GLN A 350 -8.82 11.73 -33.07
C GLN A 350 -10.01 11.45 -32.16
N LEU A 351 -10.28 12.40 -31.25
CA LEU A 351 -11.45 12.35 -30.37
C LEU A 351 -12.73 12.30 -31.22
N ASP A 352 -13.55 11.31 -30.90
CA ASP A 352 -14.92 11.25 -31.33
C ASP A 352 -15.82 11.79 -30.22
N PRO A 353 -16.59 12.86 -30.48
CA PRO A 353 -17.43 13.47 -29.44
C PRO A 353 -18.42 12.52 -28.77
N ALA A 354 -18.78 11.42 -29.44
CA ALA A 354 -19.73 10.43 -28.94
C ALA A 354 -19.13 9.50 -27.86
N PHE A 355 -17.80 9.34 -27.77
CA PHE A 355 -17.19 8.26 -26.99
C PHE A 355 -16.20 8.70 -25.91
N GLY A 356 -15.67 9.91 -25.95
CA GLY A 356 -14.71 10.41 -24.97
C GLY A 356 -13.26 9.95 -25.16
N TRP A 357 -12.38 10.28 -24.20
CA TRP A 357 -10.93 10.09 -24.31
C TRP A 357 -10.49 8.64 -24.16
N GLU A 358 -11.20 7.82 -23.39
CA GLU A 358 -10.88 6.41 -23.18
C GLU A 358 -10.97 5.64 -24.51
N GLU A 359 -12.00 5.94 -25.30
CA GLU A 359 -12.15 5.33 -26.60
C GLU A 359 -11.10 5.87 -27.61
N MET A 360 -10.76 7.15 -27.54
CA MET A 360 -9.66 7.72 -28.34
C MET A 360 -8.34 6.99 -28.02
N MET A 361 -8.03 6.77 -26.74
CA MET A 361 -6.86 6.04 -26.32
C MET A 361 -6.88 4.60 -26.84
N ARG A 362 -7.99 3.90 -26.69
CA ARG A 362 -8.17 2.52 -27.18
C ARG A 362 -7.98 2.41 -28.69
N ARG A 363 -8.48 3.38 -29.47
CA ARG A 363 -8.30 3.42 -30.93
C ARG A 363 -6.85 3.71 -31.30
N ALA A 364 -6.17 4.61 -30.60
CA ALA A 364 -4.76 4.90 -30.82
C ALA A 364 -3.89 3.66 -30.51
N ASP A 365 -4.17 2.95 -29.43
CA ASP A 365 -3.48 1.71 -29.05
C ASP A 365 -3.68 0.60 -30.09
N ALA A 366 -4.91 0.38 -30.55
CA ALA A 366 -5.21 -0.58 -31.62
C ALA A 366 -4.49 -0.22 -32.93
N ALA A 367 -4.39 1.06 -33.28
CA ALA A 367 -3.65 1.52 -34.44
C ALA A 367 -2.13 1.30 -34.27
N MET A 368 -1.58 1.53 -33.08
CA MET A 368 -0.17 1.24 -32.77
C MET A 368 0.14 -0.25 -32.89
N TYR A 369 -0.75 -1.11 -32.39
CA TYR A 369 -0.60 -2.55 -32.56
C TYR A 369 -0.62 -2.98 -34.04
N ALA A 370 -1.49 -2.37 -34.86
CA ALA A 370 -1.50 -2.59 -36.31
C ALA A 370 -0.17 -2.14 -36.96
N ALA A 371 0.44 -1.03 -36.52
CA ALA A 371 1.76 -0.61 -36.95
C ALA A 371 2.85 -1.66 -36.62
N LYS A 372 2.83 -2.23 -35.41
CA LYS A 372 3.75 -3.31 -35.02
C LYS A 372 3.63 -4.53 -35.96
N ARG A 373 2.41 -4.92 -36.34
CA ARG A 373 2.17 -6.06 -37.25
C ARG A 373 2.63 -5.81 -38.69
N ARG A 374 2.61 -4.54 -39.14
CA ARG A 374 3.06 -4.15 -40.51
C ARG A 374 4.58 -4.10 -40.68
N GLY A 375 5.36 -4.53 -39.73
CA GLY A 375 6.82 -4.62 -39.83
C GLY A 375 7.57 -3.61 -38.98
N ARG A 376 6.90 -2.93 -38.06
CA ARG A 376 7.48 -1.92 -37.15
C ARG A 376 7.97 -0.65 -37.85
N ASN A 377 8.56 0.28 -37.09
CA ASN A 377 9.04 1.57 -37.58
C ASN A 377 8.04 2.27 -38.51
N CYS A 378 6.79 2.33 -38.13
CA CYS A 378 5.73 2.92 -38.95
C CYS A 378 4.59 3.54 -38.11
N VAL A 379 3.77 4.35 -38.78
CA VAL A 379 2.60 5.03 -38.21
C VAL A 379 1.31 4.42 -38.77
N SER A 380 0.29 4.29 -37.96
CA SER A 380 -1.04 3.87 -38.36
C SER A 380 -2.13 4.71 -37.71
N ALA A 381 -3.23 4.99 -38.44
CA ALA A 381 -4.44 5.60 -37.87
C ALA A 381 -5.66 4.64 -37.97
N ARG A 382 -5.46 3.44 -38.48
CA ARG A 382 -6.54 2.46 -38.61
C ARG A 382 -6.14 1.18 -37.90
N PRO A 383 -7.01 0.62 -37.04
CA PRO A 383 -6.87 -0.76 -36.65
C PRO A 383 -6.97 -1.66 -37.89
N ASP A 384 -6.24 -2.77 -37.93
CA ASP A 384 -6.44 -3.76 -38.99
C ASP A 384 -7.90 -4.24 -38.96
N SER A 385 -8.61 -4.04 -40.08
CA SER A 385 -9.99 -4.49 -40.24
C SER A 385 -10.01 -5.98 -40.53
N GLU A 386 -9.65 -6.82 -39.60
CA GLU A 386 -9.91 -8.26 -39.57
C GLU A 386 -9.07 -8.88 -38.46
N GLU A 387 -9.53 -8.71 -37.27
CA GLU A 387 -9.42 -9.57 -36.11
C GLU A 387 -9.71 -8.73 -34.86
N SER A 388 -10.91 -8.91 -34.34
CA SER A 388 -11.24 -8.50 -32.96
C SER A 388 -10.12 -9.00 -32.05
N PRO A 389 -9.52 -8.16 -31.19
CA PRO A 389 -8.53 -8.66 -30.24
C PRO A 389 -9.14 -9.85 -29.54
N ASP A 390 -8.40 -10.95 -29.59
CA ASP A 390 -8.73 -12.27 -29.11
C ASP A 390 -9.66 -12.23 -27.89
N LYS A 391 -10.96 -12.41 -28.10
CA LYS A 391 -11.97 -12.50 -27.04
C LYS A 391 -11.56 -13.53 -25.99
N ASP A 392 -10.78 -14.52 -26.39
CA ASP A 392 -10.31 -15.58 -25.53
C ASP A 392 -9.21 -15.09 -24.57
N ARG A 393 -8.37 -14.13 -24.98
CA ARG A 393 -7.34 -13.54 -24.13
C ARG A 393 -7.92 -12.56 -23.09
N VAL A 394 -8.86 -11.74 -23.52
CA VAL A 394 -9.61 -10.83 -22.62
C VAL A 394 -10.50 -11.64 -21.67
N THR A 395 -11.12 -12.71 -22.15
CA THR A 395 -11.94 -13.61 -21.35
C THR A 395 -11.07 -14.43 -20.37
N ALA A 396 -9.85 -14.83 -20.75
CA ALA A 396 -8.90 -15.51 -19.89
C ALA A 396 -8.33 -14.57 -18.79
N GLU A 397 -8.03 -13.31 -19.12
CA GLU A 397 -7.62 -12.31 -18.12
C GLU A 397 -8.77 -11.92 -17.20
N LEU A 398 -9.99 -11.77 -17.68
CA LEU A 398 -11.18 -11.51 -16.87
C LEU A 398 -11.54 -12.72 -15.96
N LYS A 399 -11.32 -13.96 -16.43
CA LYS A 399 -11.43 -15.16 -15.60
C LYS A 399 -10.37 -15.23 -14.52
N ASN A 400 -9.12 -14.88 -14.82
CA ASN A 400 -8.04 -14.81 -13.84
C ASN A 400 -8.23 -13.68 -12.82
N LEU A 401 -8.96 -12.62 -13.16
CA LEU A 401 -9.30 -11.50 -12.27
C LEU A 401 -10.62 -11.73 -11.48
N GLY A 402 -11.31 -12.86 -11.71
CA GLY A 402 -12.50 -13.24 -10.94
C GLY A 402 -13.77 -12.45 -11.26
N PHE A 403 -13.88 -11.85 -12.46
CA PHE A 403 -15.02 -11.03 -12.89
C PHE A 403 -16.08 -11.78 -13.74
N VAL A 404 -15.83 -13.05 -14.10
CA VAL A 404 -16.82 -13.86 -14.84
C VAL A 404 -17.00 -15.19 -14.13
N HIS A 405 -18.18 -15.40 -13.54
CA HIS A 405 -18.64 -16.71 -13.11
C HIS A 405 -19.17 -17.47 -14.33
N SER A 406 -18.72 -18.73 -14.50
CA SER A 406 -19.31 -19.67 -15.46
C SER A 406 -20.79 -19.90 -15.11
N ALA A 407 -21.67 -19.60 -16.04
CA ALA A 407 -23.04 -20.08 -16.04
C ALA A 407 -23.08 -21.59 -16.33
#